data_b267b3ff9519e907b14f5151213b448a
#
_entry.id   b267b3ff9519e907b14f5151213b448a
#
_cell.length_a   1.000
_cell.length_b   1.000
_cell.length_c   1.000
_cell.angle_alpha   90.00
_cell.angle_beta   90.00
_cell.angle_gamma   90.00
#
_symmetry.space_group_name_H-M   'P 1'
#
loop_
_entity.id
_entity.type
_entity.pdbx_description
1 polymer ?
#
loop_
_entity_poly.entity_id
_entity_poly.type
_entity_poly.pdbx_seq_one_letter_code
_entity_poly.pdbx_strand_id
1 'polypeptide(L)'
;LSCYIGAHESGCARDIIRLLGKFGFNFGMAFQITDDLLDFTGDSAKTGKPVGRDFVQGVYTLPLIYTLNSPLYRDEIGVLLDKHQYDRQDVDRVVELVHLSGGIDYSRNLASKYLKRAYDCIHMLPPIPARMALNDLMKGLIERNH
;
A
#
# COMPACT_ATOMS: atom_id res chain seq x y z
N LEU A 1 -0.30 4.68 14.51
CA LEU A 1 -0.15 4.71 15.98
C LEU A 1 0.74 5.88 16.42
N SER A 2 1.94 6.07 15.82
CA SER A 2 2.92 7.10 16.20
C SER A 2 2.35 8.52 16.25
N CYS A 3 1.58 8.94 15.23
CA CYS A 3 0.96 10.27 15.20
C CYS A 3 -0.05 10.48 16.34
N TYR A 4 -0.81 9.44 16.69
CA TYR A 4 -1.75 9.50 17.81
C TYR A 4 -1.01 9.62 19.16
N ILE A 5 -0.04 8.74 19.39
CA ILE A 5 0.74 8.74 20.64
C ILE A 5 1.51 10.06 20.79
N GLY A 6 2.20 10.51 19.73
CA GLY A 6 2.95 11.77 19.77
C GLY A 6 2.06 12.97 20.12
N ALA A 7 0.85 13.06 19.55
CA ALA A 7 -0.11 14.10 19.88
C ALA A 7 -0.61 14.01 21.32
N HIS A 8 -0.87 12.78 21.80
CA HIS A 8 -1.34 12.55 23.16
C HIS A 8 -0.29 12.95 24.20
N GLU A 9 0.93 12.46 24.04
CA GLU A 9 2.04 12.76 24.96
C GLU A 9 2.47 14.24 24.95
N SER A 10 2.23 14.93 23.82
CA SER A 10 2.47 16.36 23.69
C SER A 10 1.34 17.22 24.31
N GLY A 11 0.32 16.62 24.91
CA GLY A 11 -0.78 17.37 25.54
C GLY A 11 -1.67 18.13 24.56
N CYS A 12 -1.75 17.69 23.30
CA CYS A 12 -2.61 18.33 22.31
C CYS A 12 -4.10 18.23 22.69
N ALA A 13 -4.91 19.14 22.18
CA ALA A 13 -6.36 19.09 22.31
C ALA A 13 -6.94 17.81 21.70
N ARG A 14 -8.04 17.29 22.23
CA ARG A 14 -8.63 15.99 21.84
C ARG A 14 -8.98 15.89 20.37
N ASP A 15 -9.42 16.97 19.76
CA ASP A 15 -9.71 17.07 18.31
C ASP A 15 -8.45 16.91 17.47
N ILE A 16 -7.34 17.52 17.85
CA ILE A 16 -6.02 17.38 17.20
C ILE A 16 -5.50 15.94 17.33
N ILE A 17 -5.62 15.34 18.52
CA ILE A 17 -5.23 13.92 18.73
C ILE A 17 -6.01 13.00 17.80
N ARG A 18 -7.33 13.18 17.70
CA ARG A 18 -8.18 12.39 16.80
C ARG A 18 -7.80 12.60 15.32
N LEU A 19 -7.51 13.84 14.95
CA LEU A 19 -7.16 14.22 13.58
C LEU A 19 -5.83 13.59 13.17
N LEU A 20 -4.82 13.68 14.02
CA LEU A 20 -3.52 13.05 13.78
C LEU A 20 -3.59 11.52 13.81
N GLY A 21 -4.47 10.94 14.63
CA GLY A 21 -4.76 9.51 14.59
C GLY A 21 -5.35 9.07 13.24
N LYS A 22 -6.33 9.81 12.71
CA LYS A 22 -6.92 9.57 11.39
C LYS A 22 -5.90 9.76 10.27
N PHE A 23 -5.10 10.80 10.34
CA PHE A 23 -3.99 11.01 9.41
C PHE A 23 -3.06 9.81 9.39
N GLY A 24 -2.53 9.42 10.55
CA GLY A 24 -1.56 8.31 10.65
C GLY A 24 -2.12 6.98 10.18
N PHE A 25 -3.42 6.71 10.40
CA PHE A 25 -4.10 5.54 9.86
C PHE A 25 -4.15 5.58 8.32
N ASN A 26 -4.67 6.68 7.77
CA ASN A 26 -4.85 6.79 6.31
C ASN A 26 -3.51 6.81 5.57
N PHE A 27 -2.53 7.55 6.09
CA PHE A 27 -1.18 7.58 5.52
C PHE A 27 -0.52 6.20 5.58
N GLY A 28 -0.60 5.49 6.71
CA GLY A 28 -0.06 4.16 6.88
C GLY A 28 -0.69 3.13 5.94
N MET A 29 -2.01 3.20 5.74
CA MET A 29 -2.70 2.34 4.76
C MET A 29 -2.24 2.62 3.32
N ALA A 30 -2.13 3.89 2.95
CA ALA A 30 -1.62 4.25 1.63
C ALA A 30 -0.18 3.79 1.44
N PHE A 31 0.66 3.99 2.44
CA PHE A 31 2.07 3.56 2.41
C PHE A 31 2.19 2.05 2.21
N GLN A 32 1.45 1.25 3.01
CA GLN A 32 1.49 -0.21 2.90
C GLN A 32 1.00 -0.70 1.54
N ILE A 33 -0.14 -0.18 1.05
CA ILE A 33 -0.66 -0.58 -0.27
C ILE A 33 0.34 -0.20 -1.39
N THR A 34 1.02 0.94 -1.26
CA THR A 34 2.05 1.33 -2.23
C THR A 34 3.25 0.39 -2.19
N ASP A 35 3.67 -0.01 -1.01
CA ASP A 35 4.78 -0.97 -0.83
C ASP A 35 4.41 -2.34 -1.42
N ASP A 36 3.19 -2.83 -1.15
CA ASP A 36 2.64 -4.06 -1.72
C ASP A 36 2.58 -4.02 -3.26
N LEU A 37 2.27 -2.86 -3.85
CA LEU A 37 2.26 -2.66 -5.30
C LEU A 37 3.65 -2.79 -5.92
N LEU A 38 4.69 -2.31 -5.24
CA LEU A 38 6.07 -2.39 -5.73
C LEU A 38 6.54 -3.82 -5.91
N ASP A 39 6.01 -4.77 -5.14
CA ASP A 39 6.31 -6.19 -5.30
C ASP A 39 5.82 -6.77 -6.64
N PHE A 40 4.79 -6.18 -7.26
CA PHE A 40 4.26 -6.61 -8.56
C PHE A 40 4.64 -5.69 -9.73
N THR A 41 5.01 -4.43 -9.45
CA THR A 41 5.29 -3.41 -10.48
C THR A 41 6.76 -3.00 -10.52
N GLY A 42 7.55 -3.43 -9.56
CA GLY A 42 8.97 -3.08 -9.45
C GLY A 42 9.78 -3.58 -10.65
N ASP A 43 10.64 -2.72 -11.18
CA ASP A 43 11.60 -3.10 -12.19
C ASP A 43 12.75 -3.90 -11.54
N SER A 44 12.72 -5.21 -11.69
CA SER A 44 13.73 -6.11 -11.13
C SER A 44 15.14 -5.77 -11.62
N ALA A 45 15.26 -5.17 -12.81
CA ALA A 45 16.54 -4.74 -13.35
C ALA A 45 17.10 -3.49 -12.62
N LYS A 46 16.22 -2.61 -12.12
CA LYS A 46 16.63 -1.42 -11.36
C LYS A 46 16.79 -1.68 -9.88
N THR A 47 15.92 -2.51 -9.31
CA THR A 47 15.92 -2.78 -7.86
C THR A 47 16.82 -3.93 -7.44
N GLY A 48 17.23 -4.79 -8.37
CA GLY A 48 17.96 -6.04 -8.11
C GLY A 48 17.13 -7.06 -7.31
N LYS A 49 15.83 -6.79 -7.07
CA LYS A 49 14.93 -7.67 -6.33
C LYS A 49 13.95 -8.33 -7.30
N PRO A 50 13.78 -9.66 -7.24
CA PRO A 50 12.75 -10.32 -8.04
C PRO A 50 11.35 -9.83 -7.62
N VAL A 51 10.43 -9.71 -8.59
CA VAL A 51 9.02 -9.43 -8.34
C VAL A 51 8.32 -10.64 -7.71
N GLY A 52 7.20 -10.40 -6.99
CA GLY A 52 6.39 -11.47 -6.43
C GLY A 52 6.99 -12.15 -5.20
N ARG A 53 7.89 -11.48 -4.48
CA ARG A 53 8.55 -12.07 -3.30
C ARG A 53 7.57 -12.34 -2.16
N ASP A 54 6.60 -11.47 -1.98
CA ASP A 54 5.69 -11.55 -0.84
C ASP A 54 4.87 -12.84 -0.90
N PHE A 55 4.29 -13.18 -2.05
CA PHE A 55 3.50 -14.41 -2.16
C PHE A 55 4.37 -15.68 -2.11
N VAL A 56 5.60 -15.64 -2.61
CA VAL A 56 6.56 -16.75 -2.49
C VAL A 56 6.88 -17.03 -1.01
N GLN A 57 6.83 -16.01 -0.15
CA GLN A 57 6.98 -16.12 1.30
C GLN A 57 5.66 -16.42 2.02
N GLY A 58 4.56 -16.62 1.30
CA GLY A 58 3.23 -16.90 1.84
C GLY A 58 2.47 -15.65 2.30
N VAL A 59 2.92 -14.44 1.93
CA VAL A 59 2.26 -13.18 2.26
C VAL A 59 1.40 -12.74 1.09
N TYR A 60 0.08 -12.80 1.26
CA TYR A 60 -0.87 -12.40 0.23
C TYR A 60 -1.26 -10.94 0.43
N THR A 61 -0.79 -10.09 -0.49
CA THR A 61 -1.01 -8.65 -0.47
C THR A 61 -2.24 -8.28 -1.31
N LEU A 62 -2.68 -7.02 -1.21
CA LEU A 62 -3.94 -6.56 -1.78
C LEU A 62 -4.11 -6.84 -3.28
N PRO A 63 -3.11 -6.64 -4.17
CA PRO A 63 -3.25 -6.97 -5.59
C PRO A 63 -3.58 -8.45 -5.83
N LEU A 64 -2.90 -9.34 -5.10
CA LEU A 64 -3.10 -10.78 -5.18
C LEU A 64 -4.46 -11.21 -4.63
N ILE A 65 -4.87 -10.66 -3.47
CA ILE A 65 -6.18 -10.91 -2.87
C ILE A 65 -7.31 -10.49 -3.83
N TYR A 66 -7.15 -9.36 -4.53
CA TYR A 66 -8.11 -8.94 -5.54
C TYR A 66 -8.24 -9.95 -6.67
N THR A 67 -7.13 -10.48 -7.16
CA THR A 67 -7.08 -11.49 -8.23
C THR A 67 -7.75 -12.80 -7.79
N LEU A 68 -7.50 -13.25 -6.55
CA LEU A 68 -8.15 -14.43 -5.96
C LEU A 68 -9.68 -14.29 -5.85
N ASN A 69 -10.19 -13.08 -5.74
CA ASN A 69 -11.63 -12.81 -5.73
C ASN A 69 -12.23 -12.59 -7.13
N SER A 70 -11.41 -12.58 -8.18
CA SER A 70 -11.87 -12.43 -9.56
C SER A 70 -12.45 -13.74 -10.09
N PRO A 71 -13.71 -13.77 -10.56
CA PRO A 71 -14.32 -14.99 -11.10
C PRO A 71 -13.56 -15.60 -12.30
N LEU A 72 -12.82 -14.75 -13.04
CA LEU A 72 -12.07 -15.19 -14.23
C LEU A 72 -10.73 -15.84 -13.91
N TYR A 73 -10.09 -15.45 -12.82
CA TYR A 73 -8.70 -15.81 -12.55
C TYR A 73 -8.50 -16.60 -11.26
N ARG A 74 -9.49 -16.64 -10.37
CA ARG A 74 -9.38 -17.26 -9.04
C ARG A 74 -8.99 -18.74 -9.09
N ASP A 75 -9.53 -19.50 -10.06
CA ASP A 75 -9.29 -20.94 -10.13
C ASP A 75 -7.86 -21.22 -10.60
N GLU A 76 -7.37 -20.49 -11.61
CA GLU A 76 -6.00 -20.62 -12.10
C GLU A 76 -4.97 -20.15 -11.05
N ILE A 77 -5.18 -18.99 -10.45
CA ILE A 77 -4.25 -18.48 -9.44
C ILE A 77 -4.28 -19.33 -8.17
N GLY A 78 -5.43 -19.88 -7.79
CA GLY A 78 -5.56 -20.81 -6.66
C GLY A 78 -4.69 -22.06 -6.85
N VAL A 79 -4.74 -22.67 -8.02
CA VAL A 79 -3.89 -23.84 -8.36
C VAL A 79 -2.40 -23.48 -8.30
N LEU A 80 -2.01 -22.30 -8.75
CA LEU A 80 -0.62 -21.86 -8.68
C LEU A 80 -0.18 -21.65 -7.22
N LEU A 81 -1.02 -21.04 -6.39
CA LEU A 81 -0.69 -20.72 -4.99
C LEU A 81 -0.69 -21.95 -4.07
N ASP A 82 -1.35 -23.03 -4.47
CA ASP A 82 -1.33 -24.32 -3.73
C ASP A 82 -0.01 -25.10 -3.88
N LYS A 83 0.91 -24.63 -4.74
CA LYS A 83 2.22 -25.24 -4.90
C LYS A 83 3.10 -25.01 -3.66
N HIS A 84 3.83 -26.03 -3.26
CA HIS A 84 4.80 -25.93 -2.15
C HIS A 84 6.11 -25.21 -2.53
N GLN A 85 6.43 -25.20 -3.81
CA GLN A 85 7.61 -24.57 -4.38
C GLN A 85 7.25 -23.90 -5.70
N TYR A 86 7.75 -22.71 -5.90
CA TYR A 86 7.53 -21.92 -7.11
C TYR A 86 8.79 -21.88 -7.95
N ASP A 87 8.68 -22.23 -9.24
CA ASP A 87 9.72 -21.91 -10.20
C ASP A 87 9.50 -20.48 -10.78
N ARG A 88 10.42 -20.06 -11.65
CA ARG A 88 10.35 -18.72 -12.23
C ARG A 88 9.08 -18.54 -13.09
N GLN A 89 8.66 -19.58 -13.81
CA GLN A 89 7.48 -19.51 -14.66
C GLN A 89 6.21 -19.35 -13.84
N ASP A 90 6.12 -20.02 -12.68
CA ASP A 90 5.01 -19.87 -11.75
C ASP A 90 4.92 -18.43 -11.23
N VAL A 91 6.06 -17.85 -10.83
CA VAL A 91 6.11 -16.47 -10.35
C VAL A 91 5.69 -15.50 -11.46
N ASP A 92 6.26 -15.62 -12.65
CA ASP A 92 5.94 -14.77 -13.79
C ASP A 92 4.44 -14.88 -14.13
N ARG A 93 3.85 -16.08 -14.06
CA ARG A 93 2.41 -16.29 -14.33
C ARG A 93 1.52 -15.67 -13.26
N VAL A 94 1.85 -15.79 -11.98
CA VAL A 94 1.10 -15.13 -10.91
C VAL A 94 1.12 -13.61 -11.09
N VAL A 95 2.28 -13.03 -11.38
CA VAL A 95 2.42 -11.59 -11.64
C VAL A 95 1.56 -11.17 -12.84
N GLU A 96 1.60 -11.93 -13.93
CA GLU A 96 0.77 -11.68 -15.11
C GLU A 96 -0.73 -11.70 -14.79
N LEU A 97 -1.21 -12.70 -14.03
CA LEU A 97 -2.61 -12.80 -13.61
C LEU A 97 -3.04 -11.61 -12.75
N VAL A 98 -2.17 -11.13 -11.86
CA VAL A 98 -2.42 -9.93 -11.05
C VAL A 98 -2.58 -8.68 -11.92
N HIS A 99 -1.77 -8.54 -12.97
CA HIS A 99 -1.92 -7.45 -13.94
C HIS A 99 -3.22 -7.58 -14.75
N LEU A 100 -3.50 -8.75 -15.31
CA LEU A 100 -4.68 -9.00 -16.14
C LEU A 100 -6.01 -8.84 -15.38
N SER A 101 -6.03 -9.18 -14.10
CA SER A 101 -7.24 -9.05 -13.27
C SER A 101 -7.62 -7.61 -12.95
N GLY A 102 -6.69 -6.65 -13.13
CA GLY A 102 -6.85 -5.27 -12.67
C GLY A 102 -6.52 -5.08 -11.18
N GLY A 103 -5.90 -6.07 -10.51
CA GLY A 103 -5.50 -6.00 -9.10
C GLY A 103 -4.57 -4.83 -8.81
N ILE A 104 -3.68 -4.49 -9.74
CA ILE A 104 -2.78 -3.32 -9.67
C ILE A 104 -3.58 -2.02 -9.65
N ASP A 105 -4.50 -1.84 -10.61
CA ASP A 105 -5.28 -0.60 -10.71
C ASP A 105 -6.25 -0.43 -9.55
N TYR A 106 -6.86 -1.51 -9.08
CA TYR A 106 -7.70 -1.49 -7.88
C TYR A 106 -6.89 -1.01 -6.66
N SER A 107 -5.72 -1.59 -6.45
CA SER A 107 -4.86 -1.27 -5.30
C SER A 107 -4.34 0.17 -5.38
N ARG A 108 -3.92 0.63 -6.56
CA ARG A 108 -3.49 2.02 -6.79
C ARG A 108 -4.62 3.02 -6.50
N ASN A 109 -5.83 2.72 -6.95
CA ASN A 109 -7.01 3.55 -6.69
C ASN A 109 -7.35 3.59 -5.19
N LEU A 110 -7.19 2.48 -4.47
CA LEU A 110 -7.43 2.43 -3.03
C LEU A 110 -6.36 3.21 -2.26
N ALA A 111 -5.08 3.08 -2.62
CA ALA A 111 -4.00 3.88 -2.03
C ALA A 111 -4.26 5.38 -2.21
N SER A 112 -4.67 5.81 -3.41
CA SER A 112 -5.02 7.20 -3.70
C SER A 112 -6.18 7.72 -2.85
N LYS A 113 -7.20 6.90 -2.58
CA LYS A 113 -8.31 7.26 -1.68
C LYS A 113 -7.83 7.48 -0.24
N TYR A 114 -6.92 6.63 0.24
CA TYR A 114 -6.32 6.79 1.57
C TYR A 114 -5.42 8.02 1.63
N LEU A 115 -4.61 8.28 0.62
CA LEU A 115 -3.79 9.50 0.52
C LEU A 115 -4.65 10.76 0.58
N LYS A 116 -5.75 10.79 -0.18
CA LYS A 116 -6.68 11.92 -0.15
C LYS A 116 -7.24 12.16 1.25
N ARG A 117 -7.67 11.11 1.94
CA ARG A 117 -8.18 11.21 3.33
C ARG A 117 -7.11 11.70 4.30
N ALA A 118 -5.86 11.26 4.14
CA ALA A 118 -4.73 11.77 4.92
C ALA A 118 -4.50 13.25 4.67
N TYR A 119 -4.51 13.66 3.40
CA TYR A 119 -4.39 15.07 2.99
C TYR A 119 -5.48 15.94 3.62
N ASP A 120 -6.74 15.52 3.56
CA ASP A 120 -7.86 16.23 4.17
C ASP A 120 -7.64 16.42 5.68
N CYS A 121 -7.10 15.41 6.38
CA CYS A 121 -6.77 15.52 7.81
C CYS A 121 -5.69 16.59 8.07
N ILE A 122 -4.63 16.65 7.27
CA ILE A 122 -3.56 17.65 7.44
C ILE A 122 -4.09 19.07 7.24
N HIS A 123 -4.99 19.28 6.27
CA HIS A 123 -5.52 20.61 5.95
C HIS A 123 -6.39 21.18 7.07
N MET A 124 -6.93 20.32 7.95
CA MET A 124 -7.68 20.74 9.13
C MET A 124 -6.75 21.10 10.32
N LEU A 125 -5.45 20.82 10.25
CA LEU A 125 -4.50 21.21 11.28
C LEU A 125 -4.14 22.69 11.15
N PRO A 126 -3.80 23.37 12.26
CA PRO A 126 -3.25 24.71 12.23
C PRO A 126 -2.00 24.81 11.35
N PRO A 127 -1.68 25.97 10.76
CA PRO A 127 -0.50 26.17 9.92
C PRO A 127 0.78 26.27 10.76
N ILE A 128 1.24 25.15 11.28
CA ILE A 128 2.43 25.01 12.13
C ILE A 128 3.51 24.20 11.41
N PRO A 129 4.79 24.27 11.82
CA PRO A 129 5.88 23.53 11.17
C PRO A 129 5.63 22.03 11.07
N ALA A 130 4.99 21.42 12.07
CA ALA A 130 4.63 20.00 12.06
C ALA A 130 3.69 19.65 10.89
N ARG A 131 2.74 20.53 10.54
CA ARG A 131 1.88 20.35 9.35
C ARG A 131 2.70 20.32 8.06
N MET A 132 3.72 21.17 7.94
CA MET A 132 4.60 21.20 6.76
C MET A 132 5.37 19.88 6.65
N ALA A 133 5.95 19.39 7.74
CA ALA A 133 6.65 18.11 7.76
C ALA A 133 5.76 16.92 7.34
N LEU A 134 4.50 16.89 7.80
CA LEU A 134 3.53 15.87 7.39
C LEU A 134 3.18 15.98 5.89
N ASN A 135 3.07 17.19 5.34
CA ASN A 135 2.87 17.40 3.91
C ASN A 135 4.06 16.88 3.09
N ASP A 136 5.28 17.08 3.55
CA ASP A 136 6.47 16.62 2.84
C ASP A 136 6.59 15.09 2.87
N LEU A 137 6.22 14.44 3.97
CA LEU A 137 6.08 12.98 4.01
C LEU A 137 5.08 12.46 2.98
N MET A 138 3.95 13.14 2.80
CA MET A 138 2.96 12.75 1.80
C MET A 138 3.47 12.91 0.37
N LYS A 139 4.18 14.00 0.07
CA LYS A 139 4.80 14.21 -1.25
C LYS A 139 5.76 13.08 -1.59
N GLY A 140 6.66 12.72 -0.65
CA GLY A 140 7.59 11.62 -0.83
C GLY A 140 6.92 10.27 -1.13
N LEU A 141 5.72 10.01 -0.58
CA LEU A 141 4.95 8.81 -0.92
C LEU A 141 4.33 8.88 -2.32
N ILE A 142 3.85 10.06 -2.74
CA ILE A 142 3.28 10.26 -4.07
C ILE A 142 4.35 10.06 -5.15
N GLU A 143 5.55 10.61 -4.94
CA GLU A 143 6.69 10.48 -5.88
C GLU A 143 7.16 9.03 -6.06
N ARG A 144 7.01 8.17 -5.03
CA ARG A 144 7.31 6.73 -5.13
C ARG A 144 6.30 5.95 -5.98
N ASN A 145 5.12 6.52 -6.25
CA ASN A 145 4.05 5.88 -7.03
C ASN A 145 4.16 6.13 -8.54
N HIS A 146 5.12 6.92 -8.96
CA HIS A 146 5.43 7.26 -10.35
C HIS A 146 6.82 6.75 -10.75
#